data_36f143d7de28608b9df10b171aeba33e
#
_entry.id   36f143d7de28608b9df10b171aeba33e
#
_cell.length_a   1.000
_cell.length_b   1.000
_cell.length_c   1.000
_cell.angle_alpha   90.00
_cell.angle_beta   90.00
_cell.angle_gamma   90.00
#
_symmetry.space_group_name_H-M   'P 1'
#
loop_
_entity.id
_entity.type
_entity.pdbx_description
1 polymer ?
#
loop_
_entity_poly.entity_id
_entity_poly.type
_entity_poly.pdbx_seq_one_letter_code
_entity_poly.pdbx_strand_id
1 'polypeptide(L)'
;MPLITRRSLIATTGAGLAGVGLAARAFGAEKKHKIALSNSYIGNKWRIEMENVFKAALLMEPFKSQVDGSWFNSGNDVSKQSQQLTNLIAERVDAIIIDAASPTGLNGILNQAAGRGILVISFDNIVTTPKALKVNTDQVKFGETLADWLAKKMNGKGNVIMVTGVAGTSVDEDRNKGADNVWAKNPGIKVVSRYTGMWDSSTAERNTSSVLNSLPQIDGIWCQGGTDGVLKAFLAANRPLPPTAGEAENGFRKFMIGYNGHKVDGISVGQPPFLSVVSLELARQILNGSYPKKDITIPFPYVTNDTVKVGETVFPDLPDSFFDDFTDSGPNAVLSLCEQAALDGKACTGTLKVTLPAA
;
A
#
# COMPACT_ATOMS: atom_id res chain seq x y z
N MET A 1 44.14 70.73 -24.60
CA MET A 1 43.77 72.10 -24.18
C MET A 1 42.70 72.65 -25.15
N PRO A 2 41.66 73.28 -24.73
CA PRO A 2 41.03 73.49 -23.44
C PRO A 2 39.61 72.94 -23.44
N LEU A 3 39.00 72.49 -22.33
CA LEU A 3 38.35 73.26 -21.23
C LEU A 3 37.08 74.02 -21.57
N ILE A 4 36.06 73.77 -20.77
CA ILE A 4 35.00 74.69 -20.24
C ILE A 4 33.69 74.67 -21.06
N THR A 5 32.50 74.75 -20.54
CA THR A 5 31.78 74.73 -19.23
C THR A 5 30.29 74.83 -19.48
N ARG A 6 29.53 74.24 -18.55
CA ARG A 6 28.30 74.71 -17.85
C ARG A 6 27.14 75.43 -18.53
N ARG A 7 25.95 74.93 -18.20
CA ARG A 7 24.65 75.63 -17.88
C ARG A 7 23.84 76.14 -19.10
N SER A 8 22.57 75.94 -19.15
CA SER A 8 21.43 76.06 -18.21
C SER A 8 20.15 75.56 -18.86
N LEU A 9 19.32 75.01 -18.05
CA LEU A 9 17.88 75.26 -17.81
C LEU A 9 17.08 75.90 -19.01
N ILE A 10 15.92 75.21 -19.29
CA ILE A 10 14.57 75.76 -19.07
C ILE A 10 13.54 74.68 -19.30
N ALA A 11 12.56 74.64 -18.41
CA ALA A 11 11.41 73.79 -18.36
C ALA A 11 10.37 74.11 -19.43
N THR A 12 9.60 73.12 -19.86
CA THR A 12 8.19 73.32 -20.21
C THR A 12 7.40 72.03 -20.08
N THR A 13 6.39 72.09 -19.32
CA THR A 13 5.17 71.30 -19.09
C THR A 13 4.63 70.52 -20.28
N GLY A 14 4.14 69.30 -19.99
CA GLY A 14 3.12 68.69 -20.85
C GLY A 14 2.80 67.24 -20.58
N ALA A 15 1.70 67.03 -19.90
CA ALA A 15 0.76 65.96 -20.03
C ALA A 15 1.16 64.50 -19.64
N GLY A 16 0.50 64.03 -18.63
CA GLY A 16 0.54 62.67 -18.09
C GLY A 16 0.14 61.56 -19.05
N LEU A 17 0.83 60.49 -18.86
CA LEU A 17 0.32 59.16 -19.16
C LEU A 17 0.60 58.30 -17.92
N ALA A 18 -0.48 57.99 -17.21
CA ALA A 18 -0.48 57.04 -16.14
C ALA A 18 -0.09 55.67 -16.70
N GLY A 19 1.19 55.36 -16.59
CA GLY A 19 1.67 54.00 -16.78
C GLY A 19 1.17 53.13 -15.64
N VAL A 20 0.08 52.36 -15.87
CA VAL A 20 -0.31 51.25 -15.03
C VAL A 20 0.80 50.24 -15.14
N GLY A 21 1.73 50.30 -14.20
CA GLY A 21 2.70 49.23 -14.00
C GLY A 21 1.96 47.96 -13.63
N LEU A 22 1.67 47.12 -14.61
CA LEU A 22 1.41 45.72 -14.39
C LEU A 22 2.66 45.13 -13.73
N ALA A 23 2.65 45.11 -12.38
CA ALA A 23 3.54 44.25 -11.64
C ALA A 23 3.20 42.83 -12.08
N ALA A 24 3.93 42.30 -13.03
CA ALA A 24 3.98 40.87 -13.28
C ALA A 24 4.36 40.24 -11.94
N ARG A 25 3.37 39.76 -11.22
CA ARG A 25 3.62 38.81 -10.14
C ARG A 25 4.42 37.69 -10.80
N ALA A 26 5.72 37.65 -10.54
CA ALA A 26 6.51 36.48 -10.75
C ALA A 26 5.80 35.38 -9.91
N PHE A 27 5.07 34.49 -10.58
CA PHE A 27 4.62 33.25 -9.99
C PHE A 27 5.91 32.50 -9.69
N GLY A 28 6.46 32.70 -8.49
CA GLY A 28 7.48 31.83 -7.95
C GLY A 28 6.90 30.43 -7.98
N ALA A 29 7.63 29.47 -8.53
CA ALA A 29 7.22 28.06 -8.50
C ALA A 29 6.81 27.73 -7.06
N GLU A 30 5.58 27.30 -6.87
CA GLU A 30 5.04 26.93 -5.56
C GLU A 30 5.98 25.88 -4.94
N LYS A 31 6.44 26.13 -3.73
CA LYS A 31 7.42 25.24 -3.07
C LYS A 31 6.77 23.86 -2.87
N LYS A 32 7.34 22.85 -3.48
CA LYS A 32 6.87 21.48 -3.32
C LYS A 32 7.01 21.00 -1.87
N HIS A 33 6.04 20.22 -1.41
CA HIS A 33 6.11 19.53 -0.12
C HIS A 33 7.11 18.38 -0.18
N LYS A 34 8.01 18.32 0.77
CA LYS A 34 8.93 17.19 0.93
C LYS A 34 8.23 16.05 1.66
N ILE A 35 7.90 14.99 0.95
CA ILE A 35 7.17 13.84 1.50
C ILE A 35 8.00 12.58 1.32
N ALA A 36 8.28 11.86 2.42
CA ALA A 36 9.08 10.64 2.41
C ALA A 36 8.22 9.41 2.70
N LEU A 37 8.38 8.36 1.89
CA LEU A 37 7.89 7.01 2.17
C LEU A 37 8.97 6.22 2.89
N SER A 38 8.67 5.77 4.12
CA SER A 38 9.52 4.87 4.91
C SER A 38 8.89 3.48 4.91
N ASN A 39 9.41 2.59 4.07
CA ASN A 39 8.98 1.19 3.96
C ASN A 39 9.88 0.29 4.79
N SER A 40 9.26 -0.59 5.59
CA SER A 40 10.00 -1.54 6.44
C SER A 40 10.70 -2.63 5.62
N TYR A 41 10.08 -3.11 4.55
CA TYR A 41 10.47 -4.32 3.86
C TYR A 41 10.09 -4.29 2.38
N ILE A 42 10.92 -4.85 1.51
CA ILE A 42 10.67 -4.95 0.06
C ILE A 42 10.81 -6.40 -0.45
N GLY A 43 10.71 -7.38 0.42
CA GLY A 43 10.95 -8.79 0.09
C GLY A 43 9.76 -9.52 -0.52
N ASN A 44 8.59 -8.93 -0.61
CA ASN A 44 7.42 -9.52 -1.28
C ASN A 44 6.89 -8.63 -2.42
N LYS A 45 6.05 -9.21 -3.26
CA LYS A 45 5.57 -8.53 -4.49
C LYS A 45 4.62 -7.38 -4.18
N TRP A 46 3.76 -7.51 -3.16
CA TRP A 46 2.87 -6.45 -2.72
C TRP A 46 3.66 -5.17 -2.35
N ARG A 47 4.76 -5.35 -1.61
CA ARG A 47 5.63 -4.23 -1.19
C ARG A 47 6.35 -3.57 -2.37
N ILE A 48 6.76 -4.37 -3.34
CA ILE A 48 7.38 -3.86 -4.58
C ILE A 48 6.34 -3.04 -5.35
N GLU A 49 5.14 -3.56 -5.53
CA GLU A 49 4.05 -2.87 -6.23
C GLU A 49 3.62 -1.60 -5.49
N MET A 50 3.47 -1.66 -4.16
CA MET A 50 3.17 -0.51 -3.31
C MET A 50 4.18 0.64 -3.47
N GLU A 51 5.46 0.35 -3.53
CA GLU A 51 6.50 1.36 -3.75
C GLU A 51 6.48 1.87 -5.19
N ASN A 52 6.22 0.99 -6.16
CA ASN A 52 6.16 1.36 -7.57
C ASN A 52 4.96 2.27 -7.88
N VAL A 53 3.77 1.99 -7.33
CA VAL A 53 2.61 2.88 -7.50
C VAL A 53 2.83 4.24 -6.83
N PHE A 54 3.53 4.28 -5.69
CA PHE A 54 3.95 5.55 -5.07
C PHE A 54 4.86 6.36 -6.01
N LYS A 55 5.88 5.73 -6.58
CA LYS A 55 6.81 6.35 -7.54
C LYS A 55 6.07 6.82 -8.80
N ALA A 56 5.16 6.01 -9.33
CA ALA A 56 4.35 6.36 -10.49
C ALA A 56 3.46 7.56 -10.22
N ALA A 57 2.83 7.63 -9.04
CA ALA A 57 2.03 8.78 -8.63
C ALA A 57 2.83 10.08 -8.62
N LEU A 58 4.10 10.06 -8.19
CA LEU A 58 4.98 11.24 -8.20
C LEU A 58 5.27 11.78 -9.60
N LEU A 59 5.07 10.99 -10.65
CA LEU A 59 5.22 11.41 -12.05
C LEU A 59 3.96 12.05 -12.64
N MET A 60 2.83 11.99 -11.93
CA MET A 60 1.52 12.44 -12.37
C MET A 60 1.05 13.67 -11.60
N GLU A 61 0.26 14.52 -12.25
CA GLU A 61 -0.40 15.63 -11.55
C GLU A 61 -1.53 15.11 -10.64
N PRO A 62 -1.73 15.70 -9.45
CA PRO A 62 -1.10 16.91 -8.94
C PRO A 62 0.24 16.71 -8.21
N PHE A 63 0.67 15.46 -8.00
CA PHE A 63 1.87 15.19 -7.20
C PHE A 63 3.13 15.70 -7.86
N LYS A 64 3.26 15.56 -9.18
CA LYS A 64 4.42 16.00 -9.94
C LYS A 64 4.77 17.47 -9.71
N SER A 65 3.76 18.34 -9.63
CA SER A 65 3.98 19.78 -9.42
C SER A 65 4.07 20.16 -7.94
N GLN A 66 3.47 19.39 -7.01
CA GLN A 66 3.30 19.78 -5.62
C GLN A 66 4.16 18.99 -4.63
N VAL A 67 4.75 17.85 -5.03
CA VAL A 67 5.50 16.96 -4.13
C VAL A 67 6.94 16.78 -4.59
N ASP A 68 7.87 16.86 -3.65
CA ASP A 68 9.25 16.38 -3.73
C ASP A 68 9.32 15.10 -2.92
N GLY A 69 9.19 13.96 -3.61
CA GLY A 69 9.01 12.64 -3.01
C GLY A 69 10.31 11.87 -2.88
N SER A 70 10.49 11.17 -1.75
CA SER A 70 11.58 10.24 -1.53
C SER A 70 11.07 8.92 -0.90
N TRP A 71 11.86 7.84 -1.01
CA TRP A 71 11.47 6.53 -0.48
C TRP A 71 12.68 5.77 0.05
N PHE A 72 12.48 5.00 1.12
CA PHE A 72 13.52 4.29 1.84
C PHE A 72 13.04 2.91 2.28
N ASN A 73 13.94 1.93 2.29
CA ASN A 73 13.70 0.57 2.76
C ASN A 73 14.64 0.20 3.90
N SER A 74 14.11 -0.35 4.98
CA SER A 74 14.91 -0.73 6.15
C SER A 74 15.32 -2.21 6.16
N GLY A 75 14.74 -3.05 5.30
CA GLY A 75 15.01 -4.50 5.28
C GLY A 75 14.42 -5.24 6.49
N ASN A 76 13.29 -4.77 7.00
CA ASN A 76 12.60 -5.23 8.21
C ASN A 76 13.41 -5.05 9.50
N ASP A 77 14.34 -4.11 9.51
CA ASP A 77 15.17 -3.77 10.66
C ASP A 77 14.64 -2.47 11.30
N VAL A 78 14.11 -2.59 12.52
CA VAL A 78 13.54 -1.46 13.30
C VAL A 78 14.60 -0.39 13.59
N SER A 79 15.85 -0.80 13.91
CA SER A 79 16.93 0.13 14.21
C SER A 79 17.34 0.94 12.99
N LYS A 80 17.44 0.28 11.83
CA LYS A 80 17.72 0.93 10.54
C LYS A 80 16.59 1.87 10.14
N GLN A 81 15.32 1.45 10.31
CA GLN A 81 14.18 2.32 10.04
C GLN A 81 14.20 3.56 10.97
N SER A 82 14.48 3.37 12.26
CA SER A 82 14.62 4.47 13.22
C SER A 82 15.73 5.45 12.82
N GLN A 83 16.87 4.95 12.34
CA GLN A 83 17.97 5.80 11.86
C GLN A 83 17.58 6.60 10.61
N GLN A 84 16.90 5.96 9.64
CA GLN A 84 16.37 6.64 8.45
C GLN A 84 15.39 7.75 8.84
N LEU A 85 14.47 7.48 9.78
CA LEU A 85 13.55 8.49 10.32
C LEU A 85 14.28 9.65 11.00
N THR A 86 15.37 9.38 11.71
CA THR A 86 16.23 10.42 12.33
C THR A 86 16.79 11.37 11.25
N ASN A 87 17.24 10.83 10.12
CA ASN A 87 17.75 11.62 9.00
C ASN A 87 16.65 12.48 8.38
N LEU A 88 15.46 11.91 8.13
CA LEU A 88 14.31 12.65 7.61
C LEU A 88 13.90 13.82 8.52
N ILE A 89 13.95 13.62 9.84
CA ILE A 89 13.71 14.68 10.82
C ILE A 89 14.76 15.78 10.71
N ALA A 90 16.03 15.43 10.52
CA ALA A 90 17.13 16.41 10.35
C ALA A 90 17.00 17.18 9.03
N GLU A 91 16.55 16.54 7.96
CA GLU A 91 16.26 17.14 6.66
C GLU A 91 15.00 18.02 6.66
N ARG A 92 14.22 17.99 7.74
CA ARG A 92 12.98 18.74 7.91
C ARG A 92 12.00 18.48 6.77
N VAL A 93 11.71 17.22 6.49
CA VAL A 93 10.63 16.85 5.57
C VAL A 93 9.28 17.36 6.10
N ASP A 94 8.33 17.63 5.21
CA ASP A 94 7.01 18.11 5.61
C ASP A 94 6.10 16.97 6.09
N ALA A 95 6.28 15.77 5.51
CA ALA A 95 5.55 14.57 5.93
C ALA A 95 6.38 13.28 5.83
N ILE A 96 6.07 12.33 6.71
CA ILE A 96 6.56 10.96 6.67
C ILE A 96 5.34 10.02 6.55
N ILE A 97 5.34 9.23 5.48
CA ILE A 97 4.40 8.13 5.26
C ILE A 97 5.14 6.86 5.62
N ILE A 98 4.65 6.10 6.61
CA ILE A 98 5.38 4.95 7.14
C ILE A 98 4.56 3.66 7.08
N ASP A 99 5.18 2.62 6.53
CA ASP A 99 4.85 1.22 6.69
C ASP A 99 5.88 0.61 7.65
N ALA A 100 5.43 0.30 8.87
CA ALA A 100 6.34 0.13 10.01
C ALA A 100 6.86 -1.31 10.17
N ALA A 101 8.16 -1.45 10.47
CA ALA A 101 8.76 -2.74 10.85
C ALA A 101 8.33 -3.22 12.25
N SER A 102 7.76 -2.34 13.06
CA SER A 102 7.24 -2.67 14.39
C SER A 102 6.12 -1.71 14.78
N PRO A 103 5.00 -2.19 15.33
CA PRO A 103 3.89 -1.34 15.75
C PRO A 103 4.25 -0.41 16.91
N THR A 104 5.25 -0.73 17.73
CA THR A 104 5.62 0.02 18.94
C THR A 104 7.04 0.56 18.91
N GLY A 105 7.99 -0.17 18.30
CA GLY A 105 9.42 0.13 18.37
C GLY A 105 9.82 1.49 17.77
N LEU A 106 8.98 2.06 16.90
CA LEU A 106 9.22 3.33 16.23
C LEU A 106 8.46 4.51 16.85
N ASN A 107 7.62 4.27 17.88
CA ASN A 107 6.80 5.32 18.47
C ASN A 107 7.60 6.51 18.99
N GLY A 108 8.76 6.27 19.60
CA GLY A 108 9.62 7.32 20.16
C GLY A 108 10.09 8.32 19.09
N ILE A 109 10.65 7.82 18.00
CA ILE A 109 11.16 8.66 16.90
C ILE A 109 10.02 9.34 16.12
N LEU A 110 8.87 8.67 15.94
CA LEU A 110 7.72 9.27 15.31
C LEU A 110 7.07 10.37 16.15
N ASN A 111 7.05 10.21 17.47
CA ASN A 111 6.62 11.27 18.39
C ASN A 111 7.56 12.49 18.32
N GLN A 112 8.86 12.25 18.15
CA GLN A 112 9.83 13.34 17.94
C GLN A 112 9.59 14.05 16.60
N ALA A 113 9.31 13.31 15.52
CA ALA A 113 8.96 13.89 14.23
C ALA A 113 7.73 14.79 14.33
N ALA A 114 6.64 14.27 14.92
CA ALA A 114 5.40 15.01 15.12
C ALA A 114 5.59 16.24 16.03
N GLY A 115 6.42 16.13 17.08
CA GLY A 115 6.78 17.24 17.95
C GLY A 115 7.55 18.36 17.26
N ARG A 116 8.17 18.10 16.12
CA ARG A 116 8.82 19.08 15.24
C ARG A 116 7.93 19.59 14.12
N GLY A 117 6.65 19.25 14.13
CA GLY A 117 5.67 19.69 13.14
C GLY A 117 5.63 18.87 11.85
N ILE A 118 6.38 17.76 11.77
CA ILE A 118 6.32 16.83 10.62
C ILE A 118 5.02 16.04 10.70
N LEU A 119 4.25 16.02 9.61
CA LEU A 119 3.06 15.20 9.50
C LEU A 119 3.47 13.71 9.41
N VAL A 120 2.92 12.87 10.30
CA VAL A 120 3.17 11.42 10.28
C VAL A 120 1.89 10.69 9.89
N ILE A 121 1.98 9.86 8.86
CA ILE A 121 0.90 9.00 8.40
C ILE A 121 1.43 7.56 8.37
N SER A 122 0.78 6.67 9.11
CA SER A 122 1.09 5.24 9.12
C SER A 122 0.04 4.48 8.30
N PHE A 123 0.50 3.58 7.46
CA PHE A 123 -0.39 2.77 6.63
C PHE A 123 0.05 1.30 6.63
N ASP A 124 -0.82 0.40 6.21
CA ASP A 124 -0.60 -1.06 6.18
C ASP A 124 -0.15 -1.59 7.55
N ASN A 125 1.13 -1.76 7.81
CA ASN A 125 1.64 -2.06 9.15
C ASN A 125 1.68 -0.78 9.99
N ILE A 126 0.61 -0.56 10.74
CA ILE A 126 0.41 0.67 11.49
C ILE A 126 1.18 0.69 12.82
N VAL A 127 1.52 1.89 13.24
CA VAL A 127 2.11 2.17 14.56
C VAL A 127 1.04 2.49 15.60
N THR A 128 1.37 2.29 16.88
CA THR A 128 0.42 2.52 17.99
C THR A 128 0.43 3.94 18.53
N THR A 129 1.41 4.79 18.14
CA THR A 129 1.41 6.17 18.59
C THR A 129 0.19 6.95 18.10
N PRO A 130 -0.50 7.72 18.98
CA PRO A 130 -1.61 8.58 18.58
C PRO A 130 -1.18 9.83 17.81
N LYS A 131 0.14 10.05 17.64
CA LYS A 131 0.68 11.17 16.88
C LYS A 131 0.71 10.91 15.36
N ALA A 132 0.57 9.67 14.95
CA ALA A 132 0.47 9.28 13.55
C ALA A 132 -1.00 9.12 13.16
N LEU A 133 -1.40 9.71 12.03
CA LEU A 133 -2.65 9.37 11.37
C LEU A 133 -2.53 7.98 10.77
N LYS A 134 -3.64 7.28 10.62
CA LYS A 134 -3.70 5.93 10.11
C LYS A 134 -4.49 5.87 8.81
N VAL A 135 -3.91 5.26 7.79
CA VAL A 135 -4.58 4.91 6.54
C VAL A 135 -4.50 3.40 6.39
N ASN A 136 -5.59 2.70 6.61
CA ASN A 136 -5.58 1.23 6.57
C ASN A 136 -6.94 0.66 6.19
N THR A 137 -6.96 -0.63 5.86
CA THR A 137 -8.16 -1.45 5.88
C THR A 137 -8.35 -2.01 7.29
N ASP A 138 -9.55 -2.53 7.60
CA ASP A 138 -9.79 -3.27 8.84
C ASP A 138 -9.17 -4.68 8.73
N GLN A 139 -7.95 -4.85 9.26
CA GLN A 139 -7.20 -6.09 9.15
C GLN A 139 -7.80 -7.24 9.98
N VAL A 140 -8.45 -6.93 11.10
CA VAL A 140 -9.20 -7.94 11.88
C VAL A 140 -10.37 -8.45 11.05
N LYS A 141 -11.13 -7.53 10.45
CA LYS A 141 -12.26 -7.88 9.59
C LYS A 141 -11.83 -8.61 8.32
N PHE A 142 -10.66 -8.28 7.76
CA PHE A 142 -10.04 -9.00 6.65
C PHE A 142 -9.83 -10.48 7.02
N GLY A 143 -9.15 -10.75 8.13
CA GLY A 143 -8.94 -12.11 8.63
C GLY A 143 -10.22 -12.87 8.94
N GLU A 144 -11.21 -12.18 9.55
CA GLU A 144 -12.56 -12.72 9.79
C GLU A 144 -13.26 -13.09 8.48
N THR A 145 -13.21 -12.23 7.47
CA THR A 145 -13.91 -12.45 6.19
C THR A 145 -13.42 -13.72 5.50
N LEU A 146 -12.11 -13.93 5.46
CA LEU A 146 -11.50 -15.15 4.94
C LEU A 146 -11.95 -16.40 5.74
N ALA A 147 -11.89 -16.30 7.06
CA ALA A 147 -12.20 -17.43 7.96
C ALA A 147 -13.70 -17.74 7.98
N ASP A 148 -14.59 -16.76 7.98
CA ASP A 148 -16.04 -16.95 7.94
C ASP A 148 -16.48 -17.64 6.65
N TRP A 149 -15.92 -17.23 5.50
CA TRP A 149 -16.21 -17.88 4.24
C TRP A 149 -15.77 -19.36 4.27
N LEU A 150 -14.55 -19.62 4.77
CA LEU A 150 -13.99 -20.96 4.82
C LEU A 150 -14.80 -21.85 5.80
N ALA A 151 -15.16 -21.33 6.97
CA ALA A 151 -16.00 -22.03 7.93
C ALA A 151 -17.35 -22.44 7.34
N LYS A 152 -17.99 -21.57 6.57
CA LYS A 152 -19.23 -21.85 5.84
C LYS A 152 -19.03 -22.95 4.80
N LYS A 153 -17.98 -22.86 3.99
CA LYS A 153 -17.65 -23.89 2.96
C LYS A 153 -17.39 -25.27 3.57
N MET A 154 -16.79 -25.32 4.75
CA MET A 154 -16.50 -26.55 5.48
C MET A 154 -17.67 -27.04 6.37
N ASN A 155 -18.82 -26.36 6.37
CA ASN A 155 -19.94 -26.65 7.25
C ASN A 155 -19.54 -26.69 8.74
N GLY A 156 -18.63 -25.81 9.15
CA GLY A 156 -18.18 -25.63 10.53
C GLY A 156 -17.30 -26.74 11.10
N LYS A 157 -16.73 -27.62 10.28
CA LYS A 157 -15.90 -28.74 10.73
C LYS A 157 -14.81 -29.12 9.72
N GLY A 158 -13.70 -29.71 10.24
CA GLY A 158 -12.58 -30.20 9.41
C GLY A 158 -11.25 -29.61 9.82
N ASN A 159 -10.22 -29.93 9.08
CA ASN A 159 -8.84 -29.55 9.35
C ASN A 159 -8.44 -28.36 8.46
N VAL A 160 -7.95 -27.29 9.07
CA VAL A 160 -7.46 -26.09 8.39
C VAL A 160 -5.97 -25.92 8.61
N ILE A 161 -5.25 -25.53 7.59
CA ILE A 161 -3.93 -24.92 7.73
C ILE A 161 -4.04 -23.40 7.68
N MET A 162 -3.25 -22.72 8.52
CA MET A 162 -3.11 -21.26 8.51
C MET A 162 -1.72 -20.89 8.04
N VAL A 163 -1.66 -20.18 6.91
CA VAL A 163 -0.42 -19.63 6.36
C VAL A 163 -0.37 -18.13 6.64
N THR A 164 0.48 -17.77 7.61
CA THR A 164 0.52 -16.42 8.18
C THR A 164 1.51 -15.51 7.45
N GLY A 165 1.50 -14.22 7.81
CA GLY A 165 2.37 -13.21 7.24
C GLY A 165 3.73 -13.11 7.90
N VAL A 166 4.26 -11.88 8.00
CA VAL A 166 5.52 -11.57 8.68
C VAL A 166 5.23 -11.36 10.17
N ALA A 167 5.71 -12.26 11.00
CA ALA A 167 5.46 -12.25 12.44
C ALA A 167 5.93 -10.94 13.11
N GLY A 168 5.14 -10.44 14.07
CA GLY A 168 5.41 -9.22 14.83
C GLY A 168 5.01 -7.93 14.11
N THR A 169 4.36 -8.02 12.96
CA THR A 169 3.74 -6.89 12.27
C THR A 169 2.26 -6.77 12.62
N SER A 170 1.71 -5.56 12.62
CA SER A 170 0.31 -5.34 12.99
C SER A 170 -0.66 -6.05 12.04
N VAL A 171 -0.36 -6.10 10.74
CA VAL A 171 -1.20 -6.80 9.75
C VAL A 171 -1.27 -8.29 10.04
N ASP A 172 -0.13 -8.94 10.32
CA ASP A 172 -0.12 -10.36 10.65
C ASP A 172 -0.91 -10.67 11.93
N GLU A 173 -0.68 -9.89 12.98
CA GLU A 173 -1.36 -10.06 14.27
C GLU A 173 -2.87 -9.87 14.16
N ASP A 174 -3.32 -8.79 13.50
CA ASP A 174 -4.74 -8.46 13.36
C ASP A 174 -5.48 -9.47 12.46
N ARG A 175 -4.90 -9.88 11.33
CA ARG A 175 -5.49 -10.92 10.47
C ARG A 175 -5.60 -12.27 11.19
N ASN A 176 -4.56 -12.68 11.92
CA ASN A 176 -4.58 -13.89 12.75
C ASN A 176 -5.68 -13.81 13.82
N LYS A 177 -5.78 -12.68 14.53
CA LYS A 177 -6.82 -12.43 15.51
C LYS A 177 -8.23 -12.56 14.90
N GLY A 178 -8.43 -12.00 13.71
CA GLY A 178 -9.69 -12.12 12.97
C GLY A 178 -10.06 -13.57 12.70
N ALA A 179 -9.12 -14.36 12.19
CA ALA A 179 -9.34 -15.78 11.95
C ALA A 179 -9.62 -16.55 13.25
N ASP A 180 -8.85 -16.31 14.30
CA ASP A 180 -9.02 -16.96 15.60
C ASP A 180 -10.39 -16.64 16.24
N ASN A 181 -10.93 -15.44 16.04
CA ASN A 181 -12.30 -15.08 16.45
C ASN A 181 -13.36 -15.97 15.78
N VAL A 182 -13.13 -16.36 14.54
CA VAL A 182 -14.04 -17.23 13.79
C VAL A 182 -13.87 -18.70 14.23
N TRP A 183 -12.64 -19.15 14.37
CA TRP A 183 -12.38 -20.53 14.82
C TRP A 183 -12.94 -20.80 16.20
N ALA A 184 -12.86 -19.84 17.12
CA ALA A 184 -13.45 -19.94 18.45
C ALA A 184 -14.98 -20.17 18.42
N LYS A 185 -15.68 -19.67 17.40
CA LYS A 185 -17.12 -19.87 17.20
C LYS A 185 -17.45 -21.16 16.44
N ASN A 186 -16.45 -21.83 15.87
CA ASN A 186 -16.59 -23.04 15.08
C ASN A 186 -15.71 -24.18 15.63
N PRO A 187 -16.02 -24.74 16.81
CA PRO A 187 -15.15 -25.70 17.50
C PRO A 187 -14.94 -27.04 16.76
N GLY A 188 -15.74 -27.31 15.73
CA GLY A 188 -15.55 -28.44 14.82
C GLY A 188 -14.40 -28.22 13.81
N ILE A 189 -13.91 -26.98 13.64
CA ILE A 189 -12.76 -26.68 12.80
C ILE A 189 -11.49 -26.76 13.66
N LYS A 190 -10.51 -27.52 13.17
CA LYS A 190 -9.22 -27.72 13.84
C LYS A 190 -8.11 -27.07 13.01
N VAL A 191 -7.40 -26.11 13.57
CA VAL A 191 -6.15 -25.61 12.98
C VAL A 191 -5.06 -26.62 13.25
N VAL A 192 -4.73 -27.45 12.25
CA VAL A 192 -3.77 -28.56 12.38
C VAL A 192 -2.34 -28.13 12.11
N SER A 193 -2.14 -26.98 11.49
CA SER A 193 -0.83 -26.36 11.31
C SER A 193 -0.96 -24.86 11.14
N ARG A 194 -0.01 -24.09 11.72
CA ARG A 194 0.13 -22.66 11.54
C ARG A 194 1.61 -22.37 11.30
N TYR A 195 1.92 -21.74 10.18
CA TYR A 195 3.29 -21.39 9.78
C TYR A 195 3.28 -20.15 8.90
N THR A 196 4.43 -19.46 8.82
CA THR A 196 4.54 -18.27 8.03
C THR A 196 4.77 -18.57 6.54
N GLY A 197 4.06 -17.83 5.67
CA GLY A 197 4.33 -17.72 4.24
C GLY A 197 5.04 -16.40 3.90
N MET A 198 5.18 -15.49 4.88
CA MET A 198 5.78 -14.17 4.74
C MET A 198 5.15 -13.30 3.64
N TRP A 199 3.89 -13.56 3.28
CA TRP A 199 3.20 -12.96 2.14
C TRP A 199 3.97 -13.10 0.82
N ASP A 200 4.71 -14.20 0.67
CA ASP A 200 5.54 -14.49 -0.50
C ASP A 200 5.26 -15.88 -1.03
N SER A 201 4.93 -15.98 -2.31
CA SER A 201 4.51 -17.22 -2.98
C SER A 201 5.58 -18.31 -2.86
N SER A 202 6.85 -17.99 -3.09
CA SER A 202 7.94 -18.97 -3.03
C SER A 202 8.19 -19.49 -1.61
N THR A 203 8.09 -18.59 -0.63
CA THR A 203 8.23 -18.94 0.79
C THR A 203 7.05 -19.77 1.27
N ALA A 204 5.83 -19.40 0.88
CA ALA A 204 4.61 -20.16 1.18
C ALA A 204 4.66 -21.57 0.58
N GLU A 205 5.09 -21.70 -0.69
CA GLU A 205 5.27 -22.98 -1.36
C GLU A 205 6.29 -23.88 -0.62
N ARG A 206 7.47 -23.35 -0.34
CA ARG A 206 8.53 -24.09 0.37
C ARG A 206 8.10 -24.54 1.77
N ASN A 207 7.50 -23.61 2.55
CA ASN A 207 7.10 -23.93 3.92
C ASN A 207 5.90 -24.87 3.95
N THR A 208 4.95 -24.75 3.03
CA THR A 208 3.85 -25.72 2.87
C THR A 208 4.41 -27.10 2.52
N SER A 209 5.29 -27.20 1.52
CA SER A 209 5.90 -28.46 1.09
C SER A 209 6.63 -29.16 2.24
N SER A 210 7.27 -28.40 3.13
CA SER A 210 8.03 -28.97 4.26
C SER A 210 7.15 -29.65 5.32
N VAL A 211 5.91 -29.22 5.49
CA VAL A 211 4.99 -29.74 6.52
C VAL A 211 3.92 -30.65 5.95
N LEU A 212 3.55 -30.48 4.68
CA LEU A 212 2.36 -31.07 4.08
C LEU A 212 2.29 -32.58 4.21
N ASN A 213 3.41 -33.31 4.05
CA ASN A 213 3.44 -34.78 4.13
C ASN A 213 3.20 -35.32 5.52
N SER A 214 3.42 -34.53 6.57
CA SER A 214 3.17 -34.93 7.97
C SER A 214 1.76 -34.59 8.44
N LEU A 215 0.98 -33.84 7.65
CA LEU A 215 -0.34 -33.38 8.02
C LEU A 215 -1.44 -34.38 7.59
N PRO A 216 -2.54 -34.50 8.37
CA PRO A 216 -3.71 -35.24 7.98
C PRO A 216 -4.33 -34.69 6.69
N GLN A 217 -5.50 -35.21 6.32
CA GLN A 217 -6.32 -34.57 5.29
C GLN A 217 -6.58 -33.10 5.69
N ILE A 218 -6.40 -32.19 4.74
CA ILE A 218 -6.69 -30.78 4.89
C ILE A 218 -8.00 -30.48 4.16
N ASP A 219 -8.95 -29.88 4.88
CA ASP A 219 -10.28 -29.57 4.39
C ASP A 219 -10.43 -28.09 4.04
N GLY A 220 -9.47 -27.26 4.44
CA GLY A 220 -9.45 -25.84 4.11
C GLY A 220 -8.08 -25.19 4.28
N ILE A 221 -7.83 -24.15 3.46
CA ILE A 221 -6.64 -23.30 3.55
C ILE A 221 -7.06 -21.88 3.87
N TRP A 222 -6.52 -21.34 4.98
CA TRP A 222 -6.57 -19.92 5.30
C TRP A 222 -5.17 -19.33 5.10
N CYS A 223 -5.01 -18.34 4.21
CA CYS A 223 -3.71 -17.82 3.81
C CYS A 223 -3.74 -16.29 3.74
N GLN A 224 -2.80 -15.65 4.41
CA GLN A 224 -2.70 -14.19 4.40
C GLN A 224 -2.04 -13.61 3.14
N GLY A 225 -1.41 -14.44 2.31
CA GLY A 225 -0.68 -14.05 1.09
C GLY A 225 0.32 -15.14 0.68
N GLY A 226 0.71 -15.16 -0.61
CA GLY A 226 1.46 -16.26 -1.20
C GLY A 226 0.58 -17.49 -1.48
N THR A 227 -0.71 -17.26 -1.66
CA THR A 227 -1.75 -18.30 -1.75
C THR A 227 -1.53 -19.24 -2.92
N ASP A 228 -1.09 -18.74 -4.06
CA ASP A 228 -0.75 -19.54 -5.23
C ASP A 228 0.42 -20.52 -4.95
N GLY A 229 1.40 -20.10 -4.14
CA GLY A 229 2.49 -20.94 -3.70
C GLY A 229 2.02 -22.11 -2.83
N VAL A 230 1.07 -21.86 -1.92
CA VAL A 230 0.45 -22.93 -1.13
C VAL A 230 -0.22 -23.97 -2.06
N LEU A 231 -1.01 -23.51 -3.03
CA LEU A 231 -1.69 -24.38 -3.98
C LEU A 231 -0.71 -25.17 -4.86
N LYS A 232 0.38 -24.55 -5.30
CA LYS A 232 1.47 -25.21 -6.04
C LYS A 232 2.10 -26.34 -5.22
N ALA A 233 2.31 -26.14 -3.90
CA ALA A 233 2.81 -27.18 -3.02
C ALA A 233 1.86 -28.38 -2.91
N PHE A 234 0.54 -28.14 -2.85
CA PHE A 234 -0.46 -29.22 -2.85
C PHE A 234 -0.42 -30.02 -4.16
N LEU A 235 -0.33 -29.33 -5.32
CA LEU A 235 -0.21 -29.99 -6.62
C LEU A 235 1.07 -30.83 -6.73
N ALA A 236 2.20 -30.29 -6.30
CA ALA A 236 3.48 -30.99 -6.31
C ALA A 236 3.46 -32.25 -5.43
N ALA A 237 2.70 -32.23 -4.34
CA ALA A 237 2.49 -33.38 -3.46
C ALA A 237 1.38 -34.33 -3.93
N ASN A 238 0.77 -34.10 -5.12
CA ASN A 238 -0.39 -34.83 -5.63
C ASN A 238 -1.57 -34.87 -4.65
N ARG A 239 -1.76 -33.80 -3.86
CA ARG A 239 -2.90 -33.67 -2.94
C ARG A 239 -4.02 -32.86 -3.57
N PRO A 240 -5.31 -33.19 -3.30
CA PRO A 240 -6.43 -32.40 -3.80
C PRO A 240 -6.37 -30.98 -3.24
N LEU A 241 -6.80 -30.00 -4.04
CA LEU A 241 -6.93 -28.60 -3.62
C LEU A 241 -8.19 -28.43 -2.78
N PRO A 242 -8.10 -28.10 -1.49
CA PRO A 242 -9.27 -27.84 -0.66
C PRO A 242 -9.80 -26.42 -0.91
N PRO A 243 -11.02 -26.07 -0.46
CA PRO A 243 -11.49 -24.69 -0.40
C PRO A 243 -10.43 -23.77 0.22
N THR A 244 -10.16 -22.65 -0.43
CA THR A 244 -9.04 -21.77 -0.09
C THR A 244 -9.51 -20.35 0.09
N ALA A 245 -9.16 -19.75 1.21
CA ALA A 245 -9.36 -18.34 1.51
C ALA A 245 -8.01 -17.63 1.50
N GLY A 246 -7.82 -16.64 0.61
CA GLY A 246 -6.53 -16.04 0.39
C GLY A 246 -6.56 -14.57 -0.04
N GLU A 247 -5.39 -13.96 -0.18
CA GLU A 247 -5.23 -12.58 -0.61
C GLU A 247 -5.40 -12.45 -2.13
N ALA A 248 -5.55 -11.21 -2.61
CA ALA A 248 -5.92 -10.87 -3.97
C ALA A 248 -4.76 -10.93 -4.98
N GLU A 249 -3.91 -11.93 -4.85
CA GLU A 249 -2.87 -12.21 -5.84
C GLU A 249 -3.46 -12.77 -7.12
N ASN A 250 -3.01 -12.27 -8.26
CA ASN A 250 -3.46 -12.73 -9.56
C ASN A 250 -3.26 -14.25 -9.76
N GLY A 251 -2.15 -14.80 -9.25
CA GLY A 251 -1.87 -16.24 -9.27
C GLY A 251 -2.95 -17.06 -8.56
N PHE A 252 -3.42 -16.63 -7.39
CA PHE A 252 -4.52 -17.28 -6.71
C PHE A 252 -5.83 -17.16 -7.49
N ARG A 253 -6.14 -15.96 -8.00
CA ARG A 253 -7.35 -15.74 -8.82
C ARG A 253 -7.33 -16.54 -10.13
N LYS A 254 -6.15 -16.80 -10.73
CA LYS A 254 -6.00 -17.74 -11.86
C LYS A 254 -6.42 -19.16 -11.48
N PHE A 255 -6.07 -19.65 -10.29
CA PHE A 255 -6.60 -20.93 -9.79
C PHE A 255 -8.12 -20.90 -9.63
N MET A 256 -8.71 -19.79 -9.18
CA MET A 256 -10.17 -19.70 -9.01
C MET A 256 -10.93 -19.84 -10.33
N ILE A 257 -10.38 -19.36 -11.46
CA ILE A 257 -10.97 -19.51 -12.79
C ILE A 257 -10.58 -20.81 -13.51
N GLY A 258 -9.69 -21.61 -12.96
CA GLY A 258 -9.24 -22.87 -13.56
C GLY A 258 -8.18 -22.70 -14.65
N TYR A 259 -7.36 -21.66 -14.55
CA TYR A 259 -6.22 -21.47 -15.46
C TYR A 259 -5.21 -22.62 -15.31
N ASN A 260 -4.62 -23.08 -16.41
CA ASN A 260 -3.73 -24.26 -16.45
C ASN A 260 -4.35 -25.58 -15.95
N GLY A 261 -5.69 -25.71 -16.05
CA GLY A 261 -6.39 -26.96 -15.77
C GLY A 261 -6.63 -27.28 -14.29
N HIS A 262 -6.19 -26.41 -13.37
CA HIS A 262 -6.40 -26.60 -11.93
C HIS A 262 -7.33 -25.53 -11.38
N LYS A 263 -8.48 -25.96 -10.84
CA LYS A 263 -9.46 -25.05 -10.27
C LYS A 263 -9.60 -25.26 -8.77
N VAL A 264 -9.71 -24.15 -8.03
CA VAL A 264 -9.96 -24.13 -6.58
C VAL A 264 -11.26 -23.37 -6.30
N ASP A 265 -12.02 -23.83 -5.30
CA ASP A 265 -13.11 -23.04 -4.73
C ASP A 265 -12.52 -22.03 -3.73
N GLY A 266 -12.74 -20.74 -3.95
CA GLY A 266 -12.01 -19.73 -3.20
C GLY A 266 -12.74 -18.42 -2.96
N ILE A 267 -12.27 -17.72 -1.91
CA ILE A 267 -12.46 -16.29 -1.70
C ILE A 267 -11.10 -15.60 -1.72
N SER A 268 -11.00 -14.53 -2.49
CA SER A 268 -9.81 -13.70 -2.59
C SER A 268 -10.13 -12.29 -2.09
N VAL A 269 -9.47 -11.87 -1.01
CA VAL A 269 -9.70 -10.56 -0.36
C VAL A 269 -8.51 -9.66 -0.63
N GLY A 270 -8.77 -8.41 -1.01
CA GLY A 270 -7.74 -7.45 -1.43
C GLY A 270 -7.23 -6.56 -0.31
N GLN A 271 -5.92 -6.39 -0.24
CA GLN A 271 -5.24 -5.30 0.45
C GLN A 271 -4.60 -4.41 -0.61
N PRO A 272 -5.13 -3.21 -0.88
CA PRO A 272 -4.66 -2.42 -2.01
C PRO A 272 -3.22 -1.93 -1.83
N PRO A 273 -2.26 -2.23 -2.70
CA PRO A 273 -0.94 -1.58 -2.73
C PRO A 273 -1.03 -0.05 -2.84
N PHE A 274 -2.12 0.42 -3.41
CA PHE A 274 -2.51 1.81 -3.56
C PHE A 274 -2.66 2.61 -2.24
N LEU A 275 -2.68 1.97 -1.07
CA LEU A 275 -2.69 2.65 0.24
C LEU A 275 -1.56 3.68 0.39
N SER A 276 -0.40 3.45 -0.23
CA SER A 276 0.71 4.41 -0.24
C SER A 276 0.33 5.71 -0.94
N VAL A 277 -0.44 5.64 -2.03
CA VAL A 277 -0.91 6.80 -2.80
C VAL A 277 -2.07 7.51 -2.10
N VAL A 278 -2.97 6.78 -1.45
CA VAL A 278 -3.99 7.38 -0.57
C VAL A 278 -3.32 8.16 0.55
N SER A 279 -2.26 7.62 1.15
CA SER A 279 -1.48 8.30 2.19
C SER A 279 -0.76 9.53 1.65
N LEU A 280 -0.24 9.46 0.42
CA LEU A 280 0.39 10.59 -0.27
C LEU A 280 -0.62 11.72 -0.53
N GLU A 281 -1.82 11.38 -1.00
CA GLU A 281 -2.89 12.35 -1.23
C GLU A 281 -3.38 12.98 0.08
N LEU A 282 -3.54 12.19 1.13
CA LEU A 282 -3.87 12.67 2.47
C LEU A 282 -2.83 13.68 2.96
N ALA A 283 -1.53 13.33 2.84
CA ALA A 283 -0.44 14.22 3.22
C ALA A 283 -0.50 15.54 2.45
N ARG A 284 -0.63 15.47 1.12
CA ARG A 284 -0.71 16.63 0.24
C ARG A 284 -1.88 17.54 0.61
N GLN A 285 -3.07 16.97 0.78
CA GLN A 285 -4.26 17.76 1.12
C GLN A 285 -4.18 18.41 2.50
N ILE A 286 -3.66 17.69 3.51
CA ILE A 286 -3.46 18.26 4.86
C ILE A 286 -2.43 19.41 4.81
N LEU A 287 -1.31 19.21 4.12
CA LEU A 287 -0.26 20.25 4.00
C LEU A 287 -0.74 21.48 3.23
N ASN A 288 -1.67 21.31 2.30
CA ASN A 288 -2.35 22.41 1.59
C ASN A 288 -3.53 23.01 2.38
N GLY A 289 -3.86 22.49 3.57
CA GLY A 289 -4.97 22.96 4.39
C GLY A 289 -6.37 22.62 3.85
N SER A 290 -6.47 21.67 2.91
CA SER A 290 -7.73 21.30 2.23
C SER A 290 -8.43 20.05 2.79
N TYR A 291 -7.80 19.36 3.76
CA TYR A 291 -8.38 18.18 4.41
C TYR A 291 -8.03 18.16 5.92
N PRO A 292 -8.95 17.71 6.80
CA PRO A 292 -8.69 17.63 8.24
C PRO A 292 -7.73 16.48 8.57
N LYS A 293 -7.05 16.60 9.71
CA LYS A 293 -6.21 15.52 10.25
C LYS A 293 -7.10 14.45 10.88
N LYS A 294 -7.40 13.38 10.14
CA LYS A 294 -8.17 12.23 10.64
C LYS A 294 -7.67 10.93 10.03
N ASP A 295 -7.94 9.83 10.73
CA ASP A 295 -7.68 8.48 10.23
C ASP A 295 -8.63 8.15 9.07
N ILE A 296 -8.14 7.32 8.14
CA ILE A 296 -8.90 6.84 6.99
C ILE A 296 -8.94 5.31 7.03
N THR A 297 -10.15 4.75 6.99
CA THR A 297 -10.35 3.32 6.74
C THR A 297 -10.78 3.12 5.31
N ILE A 298 -10.04 2.32 4.56
CA ILE A 298 -10.33 1.95 3.18
C ILE A 298 -11.09 0.64 3.19
N PRO A 299 -12.21 0.52 2.48
CA PRO A 299 -12.86 -0.76 2.25
C PRO A 299 -11.91 -1.71 1.51
N PHE A 300 -11.97 -2.99 1.83
CA PHE A 300 -11.23 -4.00 1.08
C PHE A 300 -12.19 -4.74 0.12
N PRO A 301 -11.84 -4.86 -1.18
CA PRO A 301 -12.61 -5.64 -2.13
C PRO A 301 -12.40 -7.13 -1.91
N TYR A 302 -13.37 -7.95 -2.29
CA TYR A 302 -13.20 -9.39 -2.34
C TYR A 302 -13.97 -9.99 -3.53
N VAL A 303 -13.49 -11.11 -4.02
CA VAL A 303 -14.14 -11.91 -5.05
C VAL A 303 -14.23 -13.37 -4.63
N THR A 304 -15.28 -14.04 -5.11
CA THR A 304 -15.44 -15.50 -5.03
C THR A 304 -15.45 -16.08 -6.45
N ASN A 305 -15.55 -17.40 -6.58
CA ASN A 305 -15.66 -18.01 -7.92
C ASN A 305 -16.85 -17.49 -8.74
N ASP A 306 -17.90 -16.98 -8.08
CA ASP A 306 -19.09 -16.45 -8.75
C ASP A 306 -18.89 -15.01 -9.24
N THR A 307 -17.93 -14.28 -8.66
CA THR A 307 -17.73 -12.84 -8.92
C THR A 307 -16.37 -12.51 -9.54
N VAL A 308 -15.44 -13.47 -9.58
CA VAL A 308 -14.15 -13.29 -10.25
C VAL A 308 -14.36 -13.20 -11.76
N LYS A 309 -13.76 -12.18 -12.42
CA LYS A 309 -13.94 -11.90 -13.85
C LYS A 309 -12.62 -11.64 -14.54
N VAL A 310 -12.41 -12.29 -15.68
CA VAL A 310 -11.25 -12.07 -16.55
C VAL A 310 -11.29 -10.65 -17.12
N GLY A 311 -10.16 -9.95 -17.02
CA GLY A 311 -10.00 -8.56 -17.48
C GLY A 311 -10.54 -7.50 -16.52
N GLU A 312 -11.18 -7.92 -15.40
CA GLU A 312 -11.67 -7.01 -14.35
C GLU A 312 -10.96 -7.29 -13.00
N THR A 313 -10.94 -8.56 -12.58
CA THR A 313 -10.39 -8.95 -11.27
C THR A 313 -9.34 -10.07 -11.37
N VAL A 314 -9.17 -10.67 -12.53
CA VAL A 314 -8.10 -11.62 -12.82
C VAL A 314 -7.58 -11.41 -14.25
N PHE A 315 -6.27 -11.46 -14.42
CA PHE A 315 -5.59 -11.15 -15.67
C PHE A 315 -4.65 -12.30 -16.04
N PRO A 316 -5.11 -13.25 -16.91
CA PRO A 316 -4.30 -14.41 -17.32
C PRO A 316 -2.93 -14.04 -17.89
N ASP A 317 -2.84 -12.93 -18.62
CA ASP A 317 -1.63 -12.47 -19.30
C ASP A 317 -0.65 -11.68 -18.40
N LEU A 318 -1.08 -11.32 -17.17
CA LEU A 318 -0.22 -10.65 -16.20
C LEU A 318 0.45 -11.66 -15.27
N PRO A 319 1.57 -11.30 -14.63
CA PRO A 319 2.27 -12.17 -13.67
C PRO A 319 1.35 -12.64 -12.53
N ASP A 320 1.67 -13.82 -11.96
CA ASP A 320 0.98 -14.34 -10.77
C ASP A 320 1.10 -13.40 -9.57
N SER A 321 2.16 -12.62 -9.52
CA SER A 321 2.46 -11.66 -8.46
C SER A 321 1.77 -10.31 -8.58
N PHE A 322 0.95 -10.09 -9.61
CA PHE A 322 0.19 -8.86 -9.79
C PHE A 322 -0.99 -8.79 -8.82
N PHE A 323 -1.26 -7.60 -8.28
CA PHE A 323 -2.40 -7.32 -7.41
C PHE A 323 -3.37 -6.37 -8.12
N ASP A 324 -4.62 -6.80 -8.28
CA ASP A 324 -5.70 -6.01 -8.87
C ASP A 324 -6.70 -5.58 -7.80
N ASP A 325 -6.32 -4.62 -6.99
CA ASP A 325 -7.16 -4.14 -5.89
C ASP A 325 -7.50 -2.65 -6.01
N PHE A 326 -7.38 -2.12 -7.22
CA PHE A 326 -7.57 -0.69 -7.46
C PHE A 326 -9.01 -0.31 -7.82
N THR A 327 -9.86 -1.27 -8.19
CA THR A 327 -11.16 -1.03 -8.82
C THR A 327 -12.14 -0.26 -7.96
N ASP A 328 -12.15 -0.51 -6.63
CA ASP A 328 -13.13 0.10 -5.72
C ASP A 328 -12.53 1.22 -4.86
N SER A 329 -11.21 1.38 -4.87
CA SER A 329 -10.50 2.30 -3.97
C SER A 329 -9.86 3.50 -4.67
N GLY A 330 -9.88 3.54 -6.00
CA GLY A 330 -9.25 4.63 -6.76
C GLY A 330 -8.90 4.30 -8.21
N PRO A 331 -8.08 5.10 -8.82
CA PRO A 331 -7.77 5.07 -10.26
C PRO A 331 -6.82 3.92 -10.60
N ASN A 332 -7.32 2.83 -10.86
CA ASN A 332 -6.82 1.53 -11.16
C ASN A 332 -6.01 1.36 -12.46
N ALA A 333 -6.61 1.34 -13.63
CA ALA A 333 -5.95 1.01 -14.89
C ALA A 333 -4.87 2.04 -15.29
N VAL A 334 -5.11 3.32 -15.04
CA VAL A 334 -4.15 4.39 -15.38
C VAL A 334 -2.90 4.30 -14.52
N LEU A 335 -3.05 4.00 -13.23
CA LEU A 335 -1.91 3.89 -12.33
C LEU A 335 -1.08 2.65 -12.64
N SER A 336 -1.70 1.51 -12.96
CA SER A 336 -0.99 0.30 -13.38
C SER A 336 -0.21 0.52 -14.68
N LEU A 337 -0.77 1.24 -15.66
CA LEU A 337 -0.05 1.61 -16.87
C LEU A 337 1.12 2.56 -16.59
N CYS A 338 0.95 3.49 -15.67
CA CYS A 338 2.00 4.40 -15.26
C CYS A 338 3.08 3.71 -14.41
N GLU A 339 2.73 2.72 -13.63
CA GLU A 339 3.69 1.90 -12.91
C GLU A 339 4.63 1.20 -13.90
N GLN A 340 4.10 0.54 -14.91
CA GLN A 340 4.93 -0.08 -15.93
C GLN A 340 5.80 0.95 -16.68
N ALA A 341 5.25 2.11 -17.01
CA ALA A 341 6.02 3.19 -17.63
C ALA A 341 7.15 3.68 -16.72
N ALA A 342 6.90 3.79 -15.41
CA ALA A 342 7.91 4.20 -14.44
C ALA A 342 9.03 3.15 -14.30
N LEU A 343 8.69 1.88 -14.29
CA LEU A 343 9.65 0.77 -14.29
C LEU A 343 10.52 0.76 -15.56
N ASP A 344 9.93 1.10 -16.70
CA ASP A 344 10.62 1.22 -17.99
C ASP A 344 11.42 2.53 -18.14
N GLY A 345 11.44 3.41 -17.13
CA GLY A 345 12.06 4.72 -17.21
C GLY A 345 11.36 5.70 -18.16
N LYS A 346 10.11 5.44 -18.53
CA LYS A 346 9.29 6.27 -19.41
C LYS A 346 8.52 7.31 -18.59
N ALA A 347 8.29 8.49 -19.20
CA ALA A 347 7.44 9.50 -18.59
C ALA A 347 5.99 9.02 -18.55
N CYS A 348 5.33 9.19 -17.40
CA CYS A 348 3.89 9.05 -17.31
C CYS A 348 3.23 10.40 -17.50
N THR A 349 2.16 10.44 -18.29
CA THR A 349 1.40 11.67 -18.57
C THR A 349 -0.03 11.51 -18.08
N GLY A 350 -0.57 12.53 -17.42
CA GLY A 350 -1.96 12.53 -16.97
C GLY A 350 -2.12 13.12 -15.57
N THR A 351 -3.37 13.17 -15.14
CA THR A 351 -3.78 13.61 -13.81
C THR A 351 -4.32 12.42 -13.03
N LEU A 352 -3.73 12.15 -11.88
CA LEU A 352 -4.18 11.14 -10.96
C LEU A 352 -5.18 11.74 -9.99
N LYS A 353 -6.43 11.29 -10.05
CA LYS A 353 -7.46 11.70 -9.10
C LYS A 353 -7.63 10.64 -8.02
N VAL A 354 -7.22 10.96 -6.81
CA VAL A 354 -7.45 10.14 -5.63
C VAL A 354 -8.59 10.75 -4.83
N THR A 355 -9.63 9.97 -4.56
CA THR A 355 -10.77 10.43 -3.77
C THR A 355 -10.60 9.96 -2.34
N LEU A 356 -10.42 10.92 -1.41
CA LEU A 356 -10.44 10.62 0.01
C LEU A 356 -11.91 10.52 0.50
N PRO A 357 -12.20 9.71 1.52
CA PRO A 357 -13.52 9.70 2.15
C PRO A 357 -13.92 11.09 2.62
N ALA A 358 -15.21 11.40 2.63
CA ALA A 358 -15.71 12.70 3.07
C ALA A 358 -15.12 13.10 4.43
N ALA A 359 -14.76 14.37 4.56
CA ALA A 359 -14.11 14.94 5.75
C ALA A 359 -15.03 14.91 7.00
#